data_14ddbfae646203e299b3f43209ecc4a6
#
_entry.id   14ddbfae646203e299b3f43209ecc4a6
#
_cell.length_a   1.000
_cell.length_b   1.000
_cell.length_c   1.000
_cell.angle_alpha   90.00
_cell.angle_beta   90.00
_cell.angle_gamma   90.00
#
_symmetry.space_group_name_H-M   'P 1'
#
loop_
_entity.id
_entity.type
_entity.pdbx_description
1 polymer ?
#
loop_
_entity_poly.entity_id
_entity_poly.type
_entity_poly.pdbx_seq_one_letter_code
_entity_poly.pdbx_strand_id
1 'polypeptide(L)'
;MILTFFLLSLLVLLLDQWTGGWTTMHLFCVYRSSFRDPLGYVRLLGHVLGHADWNHFLNNMLLLLVVGPPMEEKYGSKPLLCGMVFTALVTGLLQCILFPRTGLLGASGIVFLLIMLSSLAGFSGGIPVTMLLVAALYFGQQMYDIVFVHDNVANFMHIVGGMCGTAFGYYYAIHYKSRKSSRNRGSKPKSLEFAVAKGKKRS
;
A
#
# COMPACT_ATOMS: atom_id res chain seq x y z
N MET A 1 5.05 9.83 7.85
CA MET A 1 5.39 9.10 6.60
C MET A 1 4.41 9.44 5.47
N ILE A 2 3.11 9.30 5.65
CA ILE A 2 2.09 9.62 4.60
C ILE A 2 2.23 11.08 4.12
N LEU A 3 2.33 12.04 5.04
CA LEU A 3 2.55 13.45 4.68
C LEU A 3 3.88 13.65 3.90
N THR A 4 4.93 12.93 4.26
CA THR A 4 6.21 12.99 3.53
C THR A 4 6.05 12.46 2.11
N PHE A 5 5.32 11.36 1.92
CA PHE A 5 5.01 10.82 0.58
C PHE A 5 4.23 11.83 -0.27
N PHE A 6 3.20 12.46 0.32
CA PHE A 6 2.45 13.54 -0.34
C PHE A 6 3.35 14.69 -0.79
N LEU A 7 4.20 15.20 0.13
CA LEU A 7 5.11 16.33 -0.18
C LEU A 7 6.14 15.96 -1.25
N LEU A 8 6.67 14.74 -1.23
CA LEU A 8 7.57 14.26 -2.28
C LEU A 8 6.87 14.15 -3.64
N SER A 9 5.64 13.62 -3.68
CA SER A 9 4.86 13.56 -4.92
C SER A 9 4.51 14.94 -5.46
N LEU A 10 4.19 15.90 -4.58
CA LEU A 10 3.97 17.29 -4.97
C LEU A 10 5.24 17.92 -5.54
N LEU A 11 6.36 17.71 -4.88
CA LEU A 11 7.67 18.20 -5.37
C LEU A 11 7.99 17.65 -6.75
N VAL A 12 7.77 16.34 -6.96
CA VAL A 12 7.99 15.70 -8.26
C VAL A 12 7.10 16.33 -9.34
N LEU A 13 5.83 16.55 -9.06
CA LEU A 13 4.89 17.19 -10.00
C LEU A 13 5.33 18.63 -10.34
N LEU A 14 5.74 19.42 -9.36
CA LEU A 14 6.21 20.80 -9.59
C LEU A 14 7.51 20.82 -10.40
N LEU A 15 8.45 19.92 -10.12
CA LEU A 15 9.68 19.77 -10.91
C LEU A 15 9.36 19.31 -12.34
N ASP A 16 8.38 18.45 -12.51
CA ASP A 16 7.95 17.99 -13.83
C ASP A 16 7.40 19.14 -14.67
N GLN A 17 6.55 19.98 -14.08
CA GLN A 17 6.04 21.18 -14.74
C GLN A 17 7.14 22.17 -15.12
N TRP A 18 8.10 22.36 -14.23
CA TRP A 18 9.25 23.24 -14.50
C TRP A 18 10.17 22.70 -15.60
N THR A 19 10.31 21.38 -15.70
CA THR A 19 11.16 20.72 -16.69
C THR A 19 10.43 20.32 -17.99
N GLY A 20 9.16 20.70 -18.14
CA GLY A 20 8.37 20.38 -19.32
C GLY A 20 8.14 18.89 -19.53
N GLY A 21 7.94 18.11 -18.47
CA GLY A 21 7.67 16.66 -18.52
C GLY A 21 8.94 15.79 -18.44
N TRP A 22 10.14 16.38 -18.46
CA TRP A 22 11.38 15.62 -18.45
C TRP A 22 11.57 14.81 -17.16
N THR A 23 11.29 15.42 -16.02
CA THR A 23 11.49 14.81 -14.70
C THR A 23 10.66 13.52 -14.56
N THR A 24 9.39 13.58 -14.88
CA THR A 24 8.49 12.42 -14.78
C THR A 24 8.91 11.33 -15.76
N MET A 25 9.15 11.66 -17.01
CA MET A 25 9.51 10.66 -18.03
C MET A 25 10.84 9.95 -17.74
N HIS A 26 11.83 10.65 -17.20
CA HIS A 26 13.16 10.07 -17.02
C HIS A 26 13.38 9.43 -15.63
N LEU A 27 12.70 9.91 -14.59
CA LEU A 27 12.95 9.51 -13.21
C LEU A 27 11.74 8.85 -12.52
N PHE A 28 10.51 9.18 -12.92
CA PHE A 28 9.29 8.80 -12.20
C PHE A 28 8.22 8.14 -13.08
N CYS A 29 8.60 7.63 -14.25
CA CYS A 29 7.75 6.78 -15.09
C CYS A 29 8.48 5.47 -15.34
N VAL A 30 7.97 4.34 -14.82
CA VAL A 30 8.61 3.04 -15.03
C VAL A 30 8.17 2.44 -16.36
N TYR A 31 9.15 2.04 -17.15
CA TYR A 31 9.01 1.33 -18.42
C TYR A 31 10.19 0.38 -18.61
N ARG A 32 10.03 -0.58 -19.50
CA ARG A 32 11.09 -1.55 -19.78
C ARG A 32 12.31 -0.87 -20.39
N SER A 33 13.44 -0.95 -19.70
CA SER A 33 14.74 -0.45 -20.16
C SER A 33 15.82 -1.53 -20.04
N SER A 34 17.02 -1.24 -20.52
CA SER A 34 18.17 -2.12 -20.36
C SER A 34 18.54 -2.28 -18.87
N PHE A 35 18.96 -3.48 -18.47
CA PHE A 35 19.52 -3.71 -17.12
C PHE A 35 20.79 -2.87 -16.82
N ARG A 36 21.42 -2.31 -17.86
CA ARG A 36 22.56 -1.41 -17.71
C ARG A 36 22.15 0.06 -17.49
N ASP A 37 20.88 0.37 -17.58
CA ASP A 37 20.35 1.71 -17.33
C ASP A 37 20.14 1.92 -15.82
N PRO A 38 20.98 2.73 -15.13
CA PRO A 38 20.86 2.97 -13.70
C PRO A 38 19.56 3.69 -13.34
N LEU A 39 19.02 4.53 -14.23
CA LEU A 39 17.75 5.22 -14.02
C LEU A 39 16.56 4.25 -14.02
N GLY A 40 16.68 3.07 -14.63
CA GLY A 40 15.68 2.01 -14.57
C GLY A 40 15.39 1.59 -13.14
N TYR A 41 16.39 1.50 -12.29
CA TYR A 41 16.24 1.14 -10.88
C TYR A 41 15.60 2.28 -10.06
N VAL A 42 15.89 3.54 -10.40
CA VAL A 42 15.22 4.70 -9.79
C VAL A 42 13.74 4.71 -10.16
N ARG A 43 13.42 4.51 -11.44
CA ARG A 43 12.04 4.45 -11.94
C ARG A 43 11.24 3.30 -11.33
N LEU A 44 11.90 2.16 -11.05
CA LEU A 44 11.25 0.98 -10.47
C LEU A 44 10.58 1.28 -9.11
N LEU A 45 11.15 2.18 -8.32
CA LEU A 45 10.58 2.62 -7.04
C LEU A 45 9.93 4.00 -7.15
N GLY A 46 10.50 4.88 -7.97
CA GLY A 46 10.09 6.28 -8.06
C GLY A 46 8.76 6.50 -8.78
N HIS A 47 8.30 5.55 -9.61
CA HIS A 47 7.09 5.72 -10.42
C HIS A 47 5.84 6.02 -9.59
N VAL A 48 5.78 5.57 -8.34
CA VAL A 48 4.66 5.84 -7.44
C VAL A 48 4.59 7.31 -6.97
N LEU A 49 5.65 8.09 -7.16
CA LEU A 49 5.68 9.52 -6.87
C LEU A 49 5.34 10.38 -8.09
N GLY A 50 5.49 9.84 -9.32
CA GLY A 50 5.19 10.54 -10.57
C GLY A 50 3.68 10.66 -10.81
N HIS A 51 3.23 11.78 -11.39
CA HIS A 51 1.85 11.98 -11.82
C HIS A 51 1.83 12.70 -13.16
N ALA A 52 0.89 12.31 -14.04
CA ALA A 52 0.80 12.86 -15.38
C ALA A 52 0.34 14.32 -15.41
N ASP A 53 -0.54 14.67 -14.48
CA ASP A 53 -1.16 15.99 -14.39
C ASP A 53 -1.73 16.25 -12.98
N TRP A 54 -2.27 17.46 -12.78
CA TRP A 54 -2.89 17.86 -11.51
C TRP A 54 -4.10 17.01 -11.12
N ASN A 55 -4.93 16.60 -12.08
CA ASN A 55 -6.13 15.81 -11.78
C ASN A 55 -5.72 14.42 -11.27
N HIS A 56 -4.75 13.79 -11.94
CA HIS A 56 -4.19 12.52 -11.53
C HIS A 56 -3.55 12.61 -10.12
N PHE A 57 -2.77 13.66 -9.86
CA PHE A 57 -2.19 13.92 -8.54
C PHE A 57 -3.26 14.12 -7.47
N LEU A 58 -4.21 15.03 -7.68
CA LEU A 58 -5.23 15.36 -6.69
C LEU A 58 -6.10 14.15 -6.34
N ASN A 59 -6.52 13.36 -7.33
CA ASN A 59 -7.32 12.16 -7.11
C ASN A 59 -6.56 11.14 -6.23
N ASN A 60 -5.29 10.90 -6.51
CA ASN A 60 -4.47 9.99 -5.71
C ASN A 60 -4.21 10.55 -4.30
N MET A 61 -3.83 11.81 -4.20
CA MET A 61 -3.44 12.42 -2.93
C MET A 61 -4.63 12.63 -1.99
N LEU A 62 -5.82 12.93 -2.52
CA LEU A 62 -7.03 13.03 -1.71
C LEU A 62 -7.30 11.70 -0.99
N LEU A 63 -7.31 10.60 -1.74
CA LEU A 63 -7.54 9.27 -1.17
C LEU A 63 -6.39 8.86 -0.23
N LEU A 64 -5.15 9.13 -0.60
CA LEU A 64 -3.98 8.87 0.24
C LEU A 64 -4.07 9.58 1.59
N LEU A 65 -4.48 10.85 1.62
CA LEU A 65 -4.59 11.65 2.84
C LEU A 65 -5.80 11.26 3.69
N VAL A 66 -6.86 10.73 3.08
CA VAL A 66 -8.04 10.23 3.83
C VAL A 66 -7.75 8.88 4.46
N VAL A 67 -7.17 7.95 3.71
CA VAL A 67 -6.99 6.55 4.15
C VAL A 67 -5.64 6.33 4.83
N GLY A 68 -4.59 7.02 4.39
CA GLY A 68 -3.21 6.79 4.82
C GLY A 68 -2.95 7.06 6.30
N PRO A 69 -3.29 8.23 6.86
CA PRO A 69 -3.01 8.55 8.26
C PRO A 69 -3.60 7.55 9.26
N PRO A 70 -4.88 7.12 9.17
CA PRO A 70 -5.41 6.07 10.02
C PRO A 70 -4.65 4.73 9.90
N MET A 71 -4.18 4.40 8.71
CA MET A 71 -3.38 3.19 8.50
C MET A 71 -1.97 3.33 9.08
N GLU A 72 -1.36 4.51 8.95
CA GLU A 72 -0.07 4.81 9.58
C GLU A 72 -0.14 4.74 11.12
N GLU A 73 -1.21 5.28 11.72
CA GLU A 73 -1.46 5.19 13.15
C GLU A 73 -1.63 3.74 13.61
N LYS A 74 -2.38 2.95 12.86
CA LYS A 74 -2.70 1.57 13.22
C LYS A 74 -1.52 0.61 13.06
N TYR A 75 -0.80 0.67 11.95
CA TYR A 75 0.25 -0.28 11.58
C TYR A 75 1.65 0.22 11.92
N GLY A 76 1.81 1.53 12.09
CA GLY A 76 3.09 2.21 12.26
C GLY A 76 3.76 2.55 10.93
N SER A 77 4.56 3.61 10.93
CA SER A 77 5.20 4.14 9.70
C SER A 77 6.12 3.13 9.01
N LYS A 78 6.93 2.37 9.78
CA LYS A 78 7.92 1.43 9.18
C LYS A 78 7.25 0.25 8.46
N PRO A 79 6.31 -0.52 9.07
CA PRO A 79 5.62 -1.59 8.38
C PRO A 79 4.85 -1.09 7.16
N LEU A 80 4.17 0.07 7.28
CA LEU A 80 3.41 0.62 6.18
C LEU A 80 4.33 1.04 5.02
N LEU A 81 5.47 1.67 5.29
CA LEU A 81 6.48 1.99 4.29
C LEU A 81 7.00 0.73 3.58
N CYS A 82 7.27 -0.35 4.34
CA CYS A 82 7.65 -1.64 3.73
C CYS A 82 6.58 -2.16 2.76
N GLY A 83 5.29 -2.07 3.14
CA GLY A 83 4.18 -2.46 2.26
C GLY A 83 4.12 -1.60 1.00
N MET A 84 4.29 -0.28 1.12
CA MET A 84 4.31 0.65 -0.01
C MET A 84 5.48 0.38 -0.95
N VAL A 85 6.70 0.20 -0.42
CA VAL A 85 7.90 -0.12 -1.21
C VAL A 85 7.75 -1.47 -1.90
N PHE A 86 7.23 -2.48 -1.20
CA PHE A 86 6.95 -3.79 -1.79
C PHE A 86 5.96 -3.68 -2.96
N THR A 87 4.86 -2.93 -2.78
CA THR A 87 3.88 -2.71 -3.84
C THR A 87 4.49 -1.98 -5.03
N ALA A 88 5.28 -0.93 -4.79
CA ALA A 88 5.99 -0.22 -5.86
C ALA A 88 6.91 -1.17 -6.65
N LEU A 89 7.68 -2.02 -5.98
CA LEU A 89 8.55 -3.01 -6.63
C LEU A 89 7.74 -4.00 -7.47
N VAL A 90 6.66 -4.56 -6.91
CA VAL A 90 5.84 -5.55 -7.60
C VAL A 90 5.16 -4.93 -8.83
N THR A 91 4.52 -3.78 -8.70
CA THR A 91 3.85 -3.11 -9.82
C THR A 91 4.84 -2.67 -10.89
N GLY A 92 6.00 -2.10 -10.50
CA GLY A 92 7.04 -1.69 -11.43
C GLY A 92 7.68 -2.86 -12.19
N LEU A 93 7.93 -3.98 -11.52
CA LEU A 93 8.45 -5.21 -12.16
C LEU A 93 7.43 -5.81 -13.13
N LEU A 94 6.18 -5.94 -12.70
CA LEU A 94 5.10 -6.45 -13.56
C LEU A 94 4.88 -5.54 -14.78
N GLN A 95 4.97 -4.22 -14.61
CA GLN A 95 4.95 -3.28 -15.73
C GLN A 95 6.03 -3.61 -16.77
N CYS A 96 7.27 -3.76 -16.34
CA CYS A 96 8.38 -4.05 -17.24
C CYS A 96 8.25 -5.41 -17.94
N ILE A 97 7.63 -6.40 -17.29
CA ILE A 97 7.50 -7.76 -17.82
C ILE A 97 6.29 -7.88 -18.75
N LEU A 98 5.12 -7.44 -18.30
CA LEU A 98 3.84 -7.70 -18.97
C LEU A 98 3.48 -6.60 -19.99
N PHE A 99 3.92 -5.36 -19.76
CA PHE A 99 3.56 -4.21 -20.61
C PHE A 99 4.79 -3.45 -21.11
N PRO A 100 5.69 -4.10 -21.87
CA PRO A 100 7.01 -3.56 -22.22
C PRO A 100 6.97 -2.32 -23.14
N ARG A 101 5.81 -2.02 -23.73
CA ARG A 101 5.63 -0.91 -24.70
C ARG A 101 4.94 0.31 -24.10
N THR A 102 4.59 0.26 -22.81
CA THR A 102 3.91 1.35 -22.11
C THR A 102 4.70 1.75 -20.87
N GLY A 103 4.40 2.93 -20.33
CA GLY A 103 4.92 3.40 -19.06
C GLY A 103 3.85 3.33 -17.97
N LEU A 104 4.28 3.21 -16.71
CA LEU A 104 3.42 3.30 -15.55
C LEU A 104 3.95 4.39 -14.62
N LEU A 105 3.05 5.23 -14.13
CA LEU A 105 3.31 6.23 -13.11
C LEU A 105 2.05 6.46 -12.26
N GLY A 106 2.22 6.93 -11.03
CA GLY A 106 1.11 7.27 -10.14
C GLY A 106 1.11 6.50 -8.84
N ALA A 107 0.58 7.15 -7.81
CA ALA A 107 0.41 6.57 -6.47
C ALA A 107 -0.76 5.59 -6.38
N SER A 108 -1.51 5.35 -7.45
CA SER A 108 -2.77 4.60 -7.40
C SER A 108 -2.61 3.18 -6.86
N GLY A 109 -1.56 2.45 -7.22
CA GLY A 109 -1.26 1.13 -6.64
C GLY A 109 -1.09 1.18 -5.11
N ILE A 110 -0.47 2.25 -4.59
CA ILE A 110 -0.34 2.50 -3.15
C ILE A 110 -1.70 2.86 -2.52
N VAL A 111 -2.50 3.67 -3.21
CA VAL A 111 -3.86 4.02 -2.76
C VAL A 111 -4.72 2.77 -2.64
N PHE A 112 -4.68 1.88 -3.62
CA PHE A 112 -5.41 0.60 -3.58
C PHE A 112 -4.91 -0.32 -2.46
N LEU A 113 -3.59 -0.41 -2.23
CA LEU A 113 -3.03 -1.08 -1.06
C LEU A 113 -3.65 -0.54 0.24
N LEU A 114 -3.68 0.79 0.41
CA LEU A 114 -4.21 1.42 1.63
C LEU A 114 -5.71 1.19 1.81
N ILE A 115 -6.49 1.25 0.74
CA ILE A 115 -7.93 0.99 0.75
C ILE A 115 -8.22 -0.45 1.19
N MET A 116 -7.55 -1.43 0.59
CA MET A 116 -7.71 -2.84 0.96
C MET A 116 -7.23 -3.10 2.38
N LEU A 117 -6.13 -2.47 2.79
CA LEU A 117 -5.62 -2.54 4.15
C LEU A 117 -6.60 -1.95 5.17
N SER A 118 -7.26 -0.83 4.84
CA SER A 118 -8.27 -0.20 5.70
C SER A 118 -9.49 -1.09 5.89
N SER A 119 -9.91 -1.81 4.85
CA SER A 119 -11.01 -2.75 4.90
C SER A 119 -10.74 -3.92 5.86
N LEU A 120 -9.47 -4.30 6.02
CA LEU A 120 -9.01 -5.31 6.97
C LEU A 120 -8.77 -4.76 8.39
N ALA A 121 -8.90 -3.45 8.57
CA ALA A 121 -8.56 -2.80 9.84
C ALA A 121 -9.38 -3.30 11.04
N GLY A 122 -10.60 -3.77 10.83
CA GLY A 122 -11.48 -4.36 11.86
C GLY A 122 -11.38 -5.89 12.00
N PHE A 123 -10.40 -6.54 11.35
CA PHE A 123 -10.30 -8.00 11.31
C PHE A 123 -10.10 -8.63 12.70
N SER A 124 -11.10 -9.37 13.17
CA SER A 124 -11.10 -10.05 14.47
C SER A 124 -11.22 -11.58 14.37
N GLY A 125 -11.04 -12.14 13.17
CA GLY A 125 -11.03 -13.60 12.94
C GLY A 125 -11.94 -14.11 11.85
N GLY A 126 -12.70 -13.24 11.17
CA GLY A 126 -13.46 -13.54 9.94
C GLY A 126 -13.18 -12.49 8.87
N ILE A 127 -13.56 -12.73 7.63
CA ILE A 127 -13.42 -11.72 6.55
C ILE A 127 -14.44 -10.60 6.82
N PRO A 128 -14.00 -9.32 6.99
CA PRO A 128 -14.94 -8.22 7.24
C PRO A 128 -15.85 -8.01 6.03
N VAL A 129 -17.13 -7.76 6.28
CA VAL A 129 -18.11 -7.43 5.21
C VAL A 129 -17.65 -6.20 4.42
N THR A 130 -17.06 -5.21 5.11
CA THR A 130 -16.48 -4.01 4.48
C THR A 130 -15.38 -4.36 3.46
N MET A 131 -14.55 -5.35 3.75
CA MET A 131 -13.53 -5.84 2.80
C MET A 131 -14.19 -6.46 1.56
N LEU A 132 -15.23 -7.27 1.73
CA LEU A 132 -15.96 -7.87 0.60
C LEU A 132 -16.63 -6.80 -0.26
N LEU A 133 -17.26 -5.80 0.37
CA LEU A 133 -17.88 -4.68 -0.34
C LEU A 133 -16.86 -3.83 -1.09
N VAL A 134 -15.76 -3.45 -0.43
CA VAL A 134 -14.69 -2.68 -1.06
C VAL A 134 -14.04 -3.46 -2.19
N ALA A 135 -13.75 -4.75 -1.98
CA ALA A 135 -13.23 -5.61 -3.03
C ALA A 135 -14.21 -5.68 -4.22
N ALA A 136 -15.49 -5.95 -3.97
CA ALA A 136 -16.49 -6.04 -5.03
C ALA A 136 -16.63 -4.74 -5.83
N LEU A 137 -16.66 -3.58 -5.15
CA LEU A 137 -16.77 -2.27 -5.79
C LEU A 137 -15.51 -1.95 -6.61
N TYR A 138 -14.32 -2.10 -6.01
CA TYR A 138 -13.07 -1.74 -6.69
C TYR A 138 -12.69 -2.72 -7.78
N PHE A 139 -12.71 -4.03 -7.54
CA PHE A 139 -12.44 -5.01 -8.59
C PHE A 139 -13.50 -4.94 -9.68
N GLY A 140 -14.77 -4.74 -9.30
CA GLY A 140 -15.85 -4.56 -10.27
C GLY A 140 -15.64 -3.33 -11.15
N GLN A 141 -15.25 -2.19 -10.57
CA GLN A 141 -14.90 -0.99 -11.32
C GLN A 141 -13.70 -1.23 -12.25
N GLN A 142 -12.62 -1.85 -11.76
CA GLN A 142 -11.45 -2.14 -12.59
C GLN A 142 -11.78 -3.09 -13.74
N MET A 143 -12.62 -4.11 -13.50
CA MET A 143 -13.07 -5.01 -14.57
C MET A 143 -13.94 -4.28 -15.59
N TYR A 144 -14.82 -3.39 -15.15
CA TYR A 144 -15.62 -2.54 -16.04
C TYR A 144 -14.70 -1.67 -16.90
N ASP A 145 -13.70 -1.02 -16.30
CA ASP A 145 -12.77 -0.13 -17.01
C ASP A 145 -11.89 -0.89 -18.01
N ILE A 146 -11.46 -2.11 -17.68
CA ILE A 146 -10.73 -3.00 -18.61
C ILE A 146 -11.55 -3.30 -19.86
N VAL A 147 -12.86 -3.55 -19.67
CA VAL A 147 -13.73 -3.95 -20.79
C VAL A 147 -14.18 -2.75 -21.62
N PHE A 148 -14.49 -1.61 -20.98
CA PHE A 148 -15.17 -0.49 -21.64
C PHE A 148 -14.32 0.76 -21.83
N VAL A 149 -13.28 1.00 -21.00
CA VAL A 149 -12.47 2.23 -21.04
C VAL A 149 -11.10 2.02 -21.72
N HIS A 150 -10.66 0.76 -21.85
CA HIS A 150 -9.42 0.36 -22.54
C HIS A 150 -8.09 0.85 -21.92
N ASP A 151 -8.09 1.25 -20.66
CA ASP A 151 -6.85 1.48 -19.90
C ASP A 151 -6.43 0.22 -19.11
N ASN A 152 -6.08 -0.81 -19.83
CA ASN A 152 -5.80 -2.14 -19.28
C ASN A 152 -4.59 -2.16 -18.34
N VAL A 153 -3.61 -1.26 -18.54
CA VAL A 153 -2.36 -1.24 -17.76
C VAL A 153 -2.60 -0.69 -16.37
N ALA A 154 -3.20 0.52 -16.29
CA ALA A 154 -3.49 1.15 -15.00
C ALA A 154 -4.43 0.28 -14.16
N ASN A 155 -5.52 -0.22 -14.76
CA ASN A 155 -6.50 -1.05 -14.09
C ASN A 155 -5.91 -2.36 -13.56
N PHE A 156 -5.05 -3.03 -14.34
CA PHE A 156 -4.33 -4.21 -13.88
C PHE A 156 -3.43 -3.91 -12.68
N MET A 157 -2.68 -2.79 -12.71
CA MET A 157 -1.80 -2.40 -11.61
C MET A 157 -2.56 -1.98 -10.35
N HIS A 158 -3.77 -1.45 -10.49
CA HIS A 158 -4.67 -1.20 -9.35
C HIS A 158 -5.07 -2.51 -8.65
N ILE A 159 -5.44 -3.54 -9.42
CA ILE A 159 -5.75 -4.88 -8.89
C ILE A 159 -4.54 -5.44 -8.14
N VAL A 160 -3.35 -5.37 -8.73
CA VAL A 160 -2.10 -5.81 -8.10
C VAL A 160 -1.84 -5.06 -6.78
N GLY A 161 -2.00 -3.73 -6.76
CA GLY A 161 -1.88 -2.92 -5.54
C GLY A 161 -2.85 -3.38 -4.45
N GLY A 162 -4.11 -3.62 -4.81
CA GLY A 162 -5.12 -4.15 -3.89
C GLY A 162 -4.77 -5.54 -3.34
N MET A 163 -4.26 -6.43 -4.19
CA MET A 163 -3.77 -7.75 -3.76
C MET A 163 -2.60 -7.64 -2.77
N CYS A 164 -1.64 -6.75 -3.02
CA CYS A 164 -0.54 -6.47 -2.10
C CYS A 164 -1.08 -5.98 -0.74
N GLY A 165 -2.07 -5.07 -0.75
CA GLY A 165 -2.71 -4.57 0.48
C GLY A 165 -3.43 -5.66 1.26
N THR A 166 -4.14 -6.55 0.57
CA THR A 166 -4.82 -7.69 1.18
C THR A 166 -3.83 -8.66 1.81
N ALA A 167 -2.78 -9.04 1.08
CA ALA A 167 -1.75 -9.95 1.56
C ALA A 167 -1.00 -9.36 2.78
N PHE A 168 -0.60 -8.09 2.69
CA PHE A 168 0.07 -7.38 3.78
C PHE A 168 -0.82 -7.26 5.02
N GLY A 169 -2.09 -6.88 4.85
CA GLY A 169 -3.04 -6.74 5.95
C GLY A 169 -3.33 -8.07 6.64
N TYR A 170 -3.48 -9.14 5.88
CA TYR A 170 -3.66 -10.49 6.41
C TYR A 170 -2.44 -10.98 7.19
N TYR A 171 -1.24 -10.84 6.60
CA TYR A 171 0.03 -11.16 7.27
C TYR A 171 0.18 -10.41 8.60
N TYR A 172 -0.09 -9.10 8.59
CA TYR A 172 0.02 -8.27 9.78
C TYR A 172 -1.02 -8.64 10.84
N ALA A 173 -2.26 -8.91 10.44
CA ALA A 173 -3.33 -9.30 11.37
C ALA A 173 -2.98 -10.57 12.15
N ILE A 174 -2.40 -11.58 11.48
CA ILE A 174 -1.96 -12.83 12.11
C ILE A 174 -0.81 -12.58 13.09
N HIS A 175 0.24 -11.87 12.65
CA HIS A 175 1.47 -11.71 13.45
C HIS A 175 1.31 -10.71 14.59
N TYR A 176 0.50 -9.66 14.42
CA TYR A 176 0.23 -8.67 15.46
C TYR A 176 -0.60 -9.26 16.60
N LYS A 177 -1.59 -10.09 16.28
CA LYS A 177 -2.41 -10.80 17.29
C LYS A 177 -1.56 -11.75 18.15
N SER A 178 -0.61 -12.44 17.52
CA SER A 178 0.36 -13.32 18.21
C SER A 178 1.24 -12.54 19.18
N ARG A 179 1.81 -11.41 18.78
CA ARG A 179 2.69 -10.57 19.65
C ARG A 179 1.93 -9.98 20.84
N LYS A 180 0.70 -9.52 20.66
CA LYS A 180 -0.12 -8.95 21.73
C LYS A 180 -0.51 -10.01 22.76
N SER A 181 -0.83 -11.24 22.31
CA SER A 181 -1.12 -12.39 23.18
C SER A 181 0.11 -12.81 24.01
N SER A 182 1.30 -12.85 23.40
CA SER A 182 2.55 -13.16 24.08
C SER A 182 2.93 -12.11 25.12
N ARG A 183 2.76 -10.82 24.80
CA ARG A 183 3.07 -9.70 25.72
C ARG A 183 2.12 -9.68 26.92
N ASN A 184 0.85 -9.98 26.74
CA ASN A 184 -0.11 -10.08 27.85
C ASN A 184 0.12 -11.31 28.75
N ARG A 185 0.67 -12.40 28.21
CA ARG A 185 1.06 -13.56 29.04
C ARG A 185 2.31 -13.27 29.87
N GLY A 186 3.25 -12.48 29.36
CA GLY A 186 4.47 -12.09 30.11
C GLY A 186 4.26 -11.00 31.16
N SER A 187 3.14 -10.27 31.11
CA SER A 187 2.84 -9.15 32.02
C SER A 187 1.88 -9.50 33.14
N LYS A 188 1.52 -10.78 33.35
CA LYS A 188 0.77 -11.17 34.55
C LYS A 188 1.64 -10.94 35.77
N PRO A 189 1.23 -10.09 36.73
CA PRO A 189 2.02 -9.82 37.92
C PRO A 189 2.22 -11.12 38.69
N LYS A 190 3.46 -11.42 39.07
CA LYS A 190 3.83 -12.57 39.93
C LYS A 190 3.00 -12.63 41.21
N SER A 191 2.43 -11.51 41.67
CA SER A 191 1.54 -11.42 42.81
C SER A 191 0.25 -12.25 42.69
N LEU A 192 -0.26 -12.49 41.47
CA LEU A 192 -1.45 -13.31 41.26
C LEU A 192 -1.15 -14.82 41.35
N GLU A 193 0.05 -15.27 41.02
CA GLU A 193 0.44 -16.68 41.19
C GLU A 193 0.60 -17.05 42.66
N PHE A 194 1.11 -16.13 43.51
CA PHE A 194 1.21 -16.33 44.93
C PHE A 194 -0.16 -16.40 45.63
N ALA A 195 -1.15 -15.66 45.16
CA ALA A 195 -2.50 -15.68 45.75
C ALA A 195 -3.25 -17.00 45.41
N VAL A 196 -3.10 -17.50 44.20
CA VAL A 196 -3.72 -18.78 43.77
C VAL A 196 -3.05 -19.99 44.44
N ALA A 197 -1.71 -19.93 44.63
CA ALA A 197 -0.98 -20.99 45.33
C ALA A 197 -1.33 -21.07 46.84
N LYS A 198 -1.61 -19.92 47.49
CA LYS A 198 -2.07 -19.89 48.90
C LYS A 198 -3.52 -20.37 49.10
N GLY A 199 -4.40 -20.13 48.10
CA GLY A 199 -5.80 -20.58 48.15
C GLY A 199 -5.95 -22.12 48.03
N LYS A 200 -5.06 -22.81 47.30
CA LYS A 200 -5.06 -24.27 47.15
C LYS A 200 -4.50 -25.07 48.32
N LYS A 201 -3.86 -24.43 49.31
CA LYS A 201 -3.33 -25.08 50.53
C LYS A 201 -4.29 -25.01 51.72
N ARG A 202 -5.49 -24.43 51.58
CA ARG A 202 -6.49 -24.25 52.65
C ARG A 202 -7.85 -24.96 52.35
N SER A 203 -7.88 -25.85 51.38
CA SER A 203 -9.06 -26.72 51.13
C SER A 203 -8.69 -28.17 51.34
#